data_e16d1ace4349a6d2290efe9aa704ea9f
#
_entry.id   e16d1ace4349a6d2290efe9aa704ea9f
#
_cell.length_a   1.000
_cell.length_b   1.000
_cell.length_c   1.000
_cell.angle_alpha   90.00
_cell.angle_beta   90.00
_cell.angle_gamma   90.00
#
_symmetry.space_group_name_H-M   'P 1'
#
loop_
_entity.id
_entity.type
_entity.pdbx_description
1 polymer ?
#
loop_
_entity_poly.entity_id
_entity_poly.type
_entity_poly.pdbx_seq_one_letter_code
_entity_poly.pdbx_strand_id
1 'polypeptide(L)'
;MAKEISGFVKLQCKGGQANPAPPIGPALGSKGINIMEFCKQFNARTQDRMGKVLPVIITVYSDKSFDFVIKTPPAAVQLMEAAKIQKGSKESNRTKTGKVTWSQVEAIAKDKMPDLNCFTIESAMKMVAGTARSMGLTVEGKAPWAN
;
A
#
# COMPACT_ATOMS: atom_id res chain seq x y z
N MET A 1 -22.86 10.80 -20.13
CA MET A 1 -23.61 10.26 -18.99
C MET A 1 -22.65 9.57 -18.03
N ALA A 2 -22.88 9.76 -16.74
CA ALA A 2 -22.10 9.02 -15.75
C ALA A 2 -22.45 7.54 -15.79
N LYS A 3 -21.42 6.68 -15.77
CA LYS A 3 -21.61 5.24 -15.73
C LYS A 3 -21.99 4.81 -14.33
N GLU A 4 -22.91 3.87 -14.19
CA GLU A 4 -23.24 3.29 -12.88
C GLU A 4 -22.12 2.43 -12.37
N ILE A 5 -21.74 2.64 -11.12
CA ILE A 5 -20.70 1.85 -10.45
C ILE A 5 -21.33 0.54 -9.97
N SER A 6 -20.83 -0.58 -10.49
CA SER A 6 -21.26 -1.92 -10.06
C SER A 6 -20.58 -2.35 -8.76
N GLY A 7 -19.36 -1.89 -8.53
CA GLY A 7 -18.62 -2.23 -7.32
C GLY A 7 -17.16 -1.83 -7.37
N PHE A 8 -16.45 -2.18 -6.32
CA PHE A 8 -15.02 -1.90 -6.19
C PHE A 8 -14.25 -3.19 -5.92
N VAL A 9 -13.03 -3.26 -6.45
CA VAL A 9 -12.08 -4.33 -6.14
C VAL A 9 -10.81 -3.67 -5.63
N LYS A 10 -10.33 -4.13 -4.47
CA LYS A 10 -9.09 -3.64 -3.87
C LYS A 10 -8.07 -4.75 -3.88
N LEU A 11 -6.93 -4.51 -4.50
CA LEU A 11 -5.86 -5.49 -4.67
C LEU A 11 -4.50 -4.89 -4.33
N GLN A 12 -3.55 -5.76 -4.02
CA GLN A 12 -2.15 -5.41 -3.91
C GLN A 12 -1.37 -6.20 -4.95
N CYS A 13 -0.71 -5.48 -5.86
CA CYS A 13 0.02 -6.08 -6.97
C CYS A 13 1.45 -5.57 -7.00
N LYS A 14 2.38 -6.40 -7.46
CA LYS A 14 3.76 -5.95 -7.70
C LYS A 14 3.81 -5.13 -8.97
N GLY A 15 4.45 -3.96 -8.89
CA GLY A 15 4.61 -3.06 -10.03
C GLY A 15 5.32 -3.74 -11.19
N GLY A 16 4.78 -3.60 -12.40
CA GLY A 16 5.32 -4.19 -13.60
C GLY A 16 5.19 -5.71 -13.73
N GLN A 17 4.60 -6.38 -12.75
CA GLN A 17 4.52 -7.84 -12.68
C GLN A 17 3.10 -8.37 -12.46
N ALA A 18 2.09 -7.59 -12.79
CA ALA A 18 0.71 -8.06 -12.71
C ALA A 18 0.47 -9.16 -13.77
N ASN A 19 -0.15 -10.25 -13.34
CA ASN A 19 -0.49 -11.37 -14.20
C ASN A 19 -1.84 -11.98 -13.80
N PRO A 20 -2.45 -12.83 -14.64
CA PRO A 20 -3.75 -13.44 -14.33
C PRO A 20 -3.74 -14.46 -13.18
N ALA A 21 -2.58 -14.79 -12.64
CA ALA A 21 -2.47 -15.72 -11.51
C ALA A 21 -3.09 -15.12 -10.23
N PRO A 22 -3.51 -15.95 -9.25
CA PRO A 22 -4.00 -15.44 -7.98
C PRO A 22 -3.02 -14.46 -7.33
N PRO A 23 -3.48 -13.38 -6.66
CA PRO A 23 -4.89 -13.07 -6.34
C PRO A 23 -5.65 -12.26 -7.39
N ILE A 24 -5.03 -11.85 -8.50
CA ILE A 24 -5.62 -10.92 -9.47
C ILE A 24 -6.74 -11.59 -10.27
N GLY A 25 -6.48 -12.77 -10.82
CA GLY A 25 -7.41 -13.48 -11.68
C GLY A 25 -8.78 -13.70 -11.05
N PRO A 26 -8.85 -14.40 -9.90
CA PRO A 26 -10.12 -14.67 -9.23
C PRO A 26 -10.88 -13.42 -8.82
N ALA A 27 -10.18 -12.40 -8.32
CA ALA A 27 -10.79 -11.14 -7.87
C ALA A 27 -11.45 -10.38 -9.02
N LEU A 28 -10.78 -10.27 -10.15
CA LEU A 28 -11.30 -9.58 -11.34
C LEU A 28 -12.31 -10.45 -12.10
N GLY A 29 -12.09 -11.74 -12.16
CA GLY A 29 -12.98 -12.68 -12.82
C GLY A 29 -14.37 -12.69 -12.20
N SER A 30 -14.47 -12.58 -10.86
CA SER A 30 -15.76 -12.51 -10.16
C SER A 30 -16.59 -11.29 -10.53
N LYS A 31 -15.95 -10.23 -11.03
CA LYS A 31 -16.61 -8.99 -11.47
C LYS A 31 -16.80 -8.91 -12.98
N GLY A 32 -16.32 -9.90 -13.72
CA GLY A 32 -16.45 -9.96 -15.18
C GLY A 32 -15.56 -8.98 -15.93
N ILE A 33 -14.46 -8.53 -15.33
CA ILE A 33 -13.51 -7.61 -15.95
C ILE A 33 -12.51 -8.36 -16.81
N ASN A 34 -12.05 -7.73 -17.90
CA ASN A 34 -10.96 -8.27 -18.71
C ASN A 34 -9.62 -8.20 -17.96
N ILE A 35 -9.18 -9.34 -17.45
CA ILE A 35 -7.98 -9.47 -16.62
C ILE A 35 -6.72 -9.08 -17.40
N MET A 36 -6.60 -9.51 -18.64
CA MET A 36 -5.43 -9.25 -19.48
C MET A 36 -5.26 -7.77 -19.77
N GLU A 37 -6.34 -7.07 -20.03
CA GLU A 37 -6.33 -5.62 -20.26
C GLU A 37 -5.90 -4.86 -19.01
N PHE A 38 -6.43 -5.25 -17.86
CA PHE A 38 -6.02 -4.67 -16.57
C PHE A 38 -4.52 -4.87 -16.34
N CYS A 39 -4.02 -6.08 -16.49
CA CYS A 39 -2.60 -6.39 -16.29
C CYS A 39 -1.71 -5.56 -17.21
N LYS A 40 -2.09 -5.43 -18.47
CA LYS A 40 -1.35 -4.65 -19.47
C LYS A 40 -1.28 -3.17 -19.09
N GLN A 41 -2.43 -2.57 -18.74
CA GLN A 41 -2.48 -1.15 -18.35
C GLN A 41 -1.76 -0.91 -17.03
N PHE A 42 -1.92 -1.77 -16.04
CA PHE A 42 -1.23 -1.67 -14.76
C PHE A 42 0.29 -1.74 -14.94
N ASN A 43 0.77 -2.73 -15.68
CA ASN A 43 2.20 -2.88 -15.93
C ASN A 43 2.78 -1.67 -16.66
N ALA A 44 2.05 -1.11 -17.63
CA ALA A 44 2.47 0.09 -18.34
C ALA A 44 2.60 1.31 -17.41
N ARG A 45 1.69 1.46 -16.44
CA ARG A 45 1.69 2.59 -15.50
C ARG A 45 2.68 2.43 -14.34
N THR A 46 3.17 1.22 -14.08
CA THR A 46 4.01 0.93 -12.93
C THR A 46 5.43 0.53 -13.31
N GLN A 47 5.86 0.79 -14.54
CA GLN A 47 7.21 0.46 -14.99
C GLN A 47 8.31 1.14 -14.17
N ASP A 48 8.05 2.35 -13.67
CA ASP A 48 8.96 3.11 -12.81
C ASP A 48 9.03 2.57 -11.38
N ARG A 49 8.10 1.68 -11.00
CA ARG A 49 7.97 1.13 -9.65
C ARG A 49 8.02 -0.40 -9.64
N MET A 50 8.81 -0.97 -10.52
CA MET A 50 8.93 -2.43 -10.64
C MET A 50 9.38 -3.08 -9.33
N GLY A 51 8.74 -4.18 -8.99
CA GLY A 51 9.06 -4.97 -7.80
C GLY A 51 8.46 -4.45 -6.49
N LYS A 52 7.92 -3.23 -6.46
CA LYS A 52 7.25 -2.69 -5.27
C LYS A 52 5.80 -3.17 -5.23
N VAL A 53 5.32 -3.52 -4.04
CA VAL A 53 3.91 -3.84 -3.84
C VAL A 53 3.11 -2.55 -3.85
N LEU A 54 2.13 -2.46 -4.76
CA LEU A 54 1.30 -1.27 -4.92
C LEU A 54 -0.16 -1.64 -4.68
N PRO A 55 -0.86 -0.92 -3.78
CA PRO A 55 -2.30 -1.08 -3.64
C PRO A 55 -3.01 -0.47 -4.83
N VAL A 56 -4.01 -1.17 -5.34
CA VAL A 56 -4.85 -0.72 -6.47
C VAL A 56 -6.30 -0.78 -6.05
N ILE A 57 -7.03 0.28 -6.32
CA ILE A 57 -8.48 0.33 -6.17
C ILE A 57 -9.08 0.38 -7.57
N ILE A 58 -9.83 -0.67 -7.92
CA ILE A 58 -10.46 -0.80 -9.22
C ILE A 58 -11.95 -0.52 -9.06
N THR A 59 -12.45 0.45 -9.83
CA THR A 59 -13.87 0.76 -9.91
C THR A 59 -14.47 0.02 -11.10
N VAL A 60 -15.47 -0.82 -10.85
CA VAL A 60 -16.14 -1.61 -11.88
C VAL A 60 -17.48 -0.94 -12.21
N TYR A 61 -17.75 -0.76 -13.48
CA TYR A 61 -18.99 -0.18 -13.97
C TYR A 61 -19.95 -1.26 -14.48
N SER A 62 -21.23 -0.90 -14.59
CA SER A 62 -22.30 -1.81 -15.05
C SER A 62 -22.09 -2.36 -16.45
N ASP A 63 -21.37 -1.63 -17.30
CA ASP A 63 -21.03 -2.04 -18.67
C ASP A 63 -19.77 -2.94 -18.74
N LYS A 64 -19.27 -3.41 -17.60
CA LYS A 64 -18.04 -4.22 -17.46
C LYS A 64 -16.75 -3.45 -17.78
N SER A 65 -16.82 -2.15 -17.98
CA SER A 65 -15.63 -1.31 -18.04
C SER A 65 -15.08 -1.09 -16.63
N PHE A 66 -13.83 -0.67 -16.53
CA PHE A 66 -13.19 -0.42 -15.25
C PHE A 66 -12.25 0.78 -15.33
N ASP A 67 -12.09 1.44 -14.19
CA ASP A 67 -11.02 2.40 -13.95
C ASP A 67 -10.26 1.96 -12.71
N PHE A 68 -8.99 2.34 -12.61
CA PHE A 68 -8.21 2.01 -11.43
C PHE A 68 -7.30 3.15 -11.00
N VAL A 69 -7.06 3.21 -9.70
CA VAL A 69 -6.15 4.17 -9.07
C VAL A 69 -5.06 3.39 -8.36
N ILE A 70 -3.81 3.75 -8.63
CA ILE A 70 -2.64 3.14 -8.01
C ILE A 70 -2.23 4.04 -6.84
N LYS A 71 -2.16 3.45 -5.66
CA LYS A 71 -1.75 4.13 -4.42
C LYS A 71 -0.25 3.95 -4.18
N THR A 72 0.30 4.70 -3.22
CA THR A 72 1.67 4.50 -2.78
C THR A 72 1.84 3.14 -2.08
N PRO A 73 3.06 2.57 -2.02
CA PRO A 73 3.27 1.29 -1.35
C PRO A 73 2.71 1.27 0.08
N PRO A 74 2.18 0.12 0.57
CA PRO A 74 1.63 0.05 1.92
C PRO A 74 2.69 0.43 2.96
N ALA A 75 2.27 1.18 4.00
CA ALA A 75 3.16 1.58 5.08
C ALA A 75 3.84 0.37 5.75
N ALA A 76 3.10 -0.72 5.91
CA ALA A 76 3.64 -1.94 6.50
C ALA A 76 4.81 -2.52 5.70
N VAL A 77 4.71 -2.54 4.37
CA VAL A 77 5.78 -3.03 3.49
C VAL A 77 7.00 -2.13 3.58
N GLN A 78 6.82 -0.81 3.54
CA GLN A 78 7.91 0.15 3.67
C GLN A 78 8.61 0.05 5.03
N LEU A 79 7.85 -0.15 6.10
CA LEU A 79 8.41 -0.35 7.44
C LEU A 79 9.21 -1.64 7.56
N MET A 80 8.73 -2.72 6.96
CA MET A 80 9.49 -3.99 6.94
C MET A 80 10.81 -3.85 6.18
N GLU A 81 10.81 -3.15 5.07
CA GLU A 81 12.04 -2.85 4.32
C GLU A 81 13.02 -2.00 5.14
N ALA A 82 12.53 -0.96 5.80
CA ALA A 82 13.34 -0.08 6.65
C ALA A 82 13.94 -0.81 7.84
N ALA A 83 13.17 -1.71 8.47
CA ALA A 83 13.62 -2.52 9.60
C ALA A 83 14.41 -3.76 9.18
N LYS A 84 14.48 -4.06 7.88
CA LYS A 84 15.15 -5.23 7.32
C LYS A 84 14.59 -6.56 7.86
N ILE A 85 13.28 -6.64 8.02
CA ILE A 85 12.57 -7.84 8.45
C ILE A 85 11.65 -8.34 7.35
N GLN A 86 11.37 -9.65 7.34
CA GLN A 86 10.50 -10.27 6.34
C GLN A 86 9.04 -10.32 6.79
N LYS A 87 8.81 -10.27 8.08
CA LYS A 87 7.47 -10.42 8.66
C LYS A 87 7.36 -9.67 9.98
N GLY A 88 6.19 -9.08 10.21
CA GLY A 88 5.87 -8.44 11.48
C GLY A 88 5.65 -9.46 12.61
N SER A 89 5.48 -8.95 13.83
CA SER A 89 5.24 -9.79 15.01
C SER A 89 3.85 -10.41 15.00
N LYS A 90 3.76 -11.64 15.47
CA LYS A 90 2.47 -12.30 15.73
C LYS A 90 1.77 -11.71 16.98
N GLU A 91 2.55 -11.26 17.94
CA GLU A 91 2.08 -10.69 19.20
C GLU A 91 2.76 -9.34 19.42
N SER A 92 2.36 -8.33 18.65
CA SER A 92 3.01 -7.01 18.60
C SER A 92 3.06 -6.28 19.94
N ASN A 93 2.13 -6.56 20.84
CA ASN A 93 2.08 -5.97 22.18
C ASN A 93 3.08 -6.61 23.15
N ARG A 94 3.55 -7.82 22.85
CA ARG A 94 4.47 -8.59 23.71
C ARG A 94 5.84 -8.77 23.09
N THR A 95 5.89 -9.15 21.82
CA THR A 95 7.13 -9.49 21.12
C THR A 95 7.44 -8.44 20.07
N LYS A 96 8.57 -7.76 20.20
CA LYS A 96 9.05 -6.81 19.19
C LYS A 96 10.01 -7.52 18.24
N THR A 97 9.83 -7.31 16.93
CA THR A 97 10.61 -8.02 15.90
C THR A 97 11.67 -7.15 15.23
N GLY A 98 11.62 -5.85 15.42
CA GLY A 98 12.56 -4.93 14.79
C GLY A 98 12.46 -3.53 15.31
N LYS A 99 13.30 -2.66 14.76
CA LYS A 99 13.39 -1.25 15.16
C LYS A 99 13.50 -0.37 13.92
N VAL A 100 12.91 0.81 13.99
CA VAL A 100 13.04 1.85 12.97
C VAL A 100 13.37 3.16 13.66
N THR A 101 14.02 4.07 12.94
CA THR A 101 14.34 5.41 13.44
C THR A 101 13.31 6.43 13.01
N TRP A 102 13.22 7.56 13.69
CA TRP A 102 12.32 8.64 13.28
C TRP A 102 12.66 9.19 11.89
N SER A 103 13.93 9.16 11.48
CA SER A 103 14.33 9.53 10.12
C SER A 103 13.71 8.63 9.06
N GLN A 104 13.69 7.32 9.30
CA GLN A 104 13.05 6.35 8.42
C GLN A 104 11.53 6.54 8.37
N VAL A 105 10.92 6.79 9.53
CA VAL A 105 9.48 7.09 9.62
C VAL A 105 9.14 8.36 8.84
N GLU A 106 9.96 9.40 8.94
CA GLU A 106 9.78 10.64 8.19
C GLU A 106 9.85 10.42 6.68
N ALA A 107 10.83 9.64 6.20
CA ALA A 107 10.98 9.32 4.78
C ALA A 107 9.74 8.58 4.25
N ILE A 108 9.24 7.59 4.99
CA ILE A 108 8.02 6.85 4.64
C ILE A 108 6.80 7.77 4.63
N ALA A 109 6.68 8.65 5.63
CA ALA A 109 5.58 9.60 5.73
C ALA A 109 5.55 10.58 4.56
N LYS A 110 6.71 11.09 4.14
CA LYS A 110 6.82 11.99 2.97
C LYS A 110 6.40 11.28 1.68
N ASP A 111 6.84 10.05 1.48
CA ASP A 111 6.49 9.26 0.29
C ASP A 111 4.98 8.97 0.24
N LYS A 112 4.36 8.80 1.40
CA LYS A 112 2.96 8.43 1.52
C LYS A 112 1.99 9.62 1.68
N MET A 113 2.49 10.84 1.80
CA MET A 113 1.67 12.04 2.01
C MET A 113 0.47 12.16 1.04
N PRO A 114 0.60 11.84 -0.27
CA PRO A 114 -0.54 11.94 -1.19
C PRO A 114 -1.74 11.05 -0.81
N ASP A 115 -1.49 9.94 -0.10
CA ASP A 115 -2.53 8.97 0.28
C ASP A 115 -3.02 9.15 1.71
N LEU A 116 -2.33 9.96 2.51
CA LEU A 116 -2.67 10.14 3.92
C LEU A 116 -3.68 11.27 4.13
N ASN A 117 -4.57 11.07 5.09
CA ASN A 117 -5.55 12.06 5.52
C ASN A 117 -4.97 12.94 6.62
N CYS A 118 -3.91 13.69 6.29
CA CYS A 118 -3.24 14.59 7.23
C CYS A 118 -2.70 15.82 6.47
N PHE A 119 -2.49 16.92 7.19
CA PHE A 119 -2.03 18.17 6.60
C PHE A 119 -0.55 18.44 6.85
N THR A 120 0.03 17.85 7.90
CA THR A 120 1.43 18.08 8.29
C THR A 120 2.22 16.79 8.25
N ILE A 121 3.54 16.92 8.05
CA ILE A 121 4.44 15.77 8.06
C ILE A 121 4.51 15.12 9.45
N GLU A 122 4.38 15.89 10.51
CA GLU A 122 4.34 15.36 11.89
C GLU A 122 3.14 14.44 12.11
N SER A 123 1.97 14.84 11.63
CA SER A 123 0.76 14.01 11.66
C SER A 123 0.94 12.72 10.86
N ALA A 124 1.56 12.81 9.68
CA ALA A 124 1.88 11.65 8.86
C ALA A 124 2.85 10.71 9.59
N MET A 125 3.87 11.25 10.24
CA MET A 125 4.83 10.47 11.03
C MET A 125 4.15 9.73 12.19
N LYS A 126 3.21 10.37 12.85
CA LYS A 126 2.41 9.73 13.92
C LYS A 126 1.60 8.56 13.40
N MET A 127 0.99 8.70 12.22
CA MET A 127 0.23 7.61 11.57
C MET A 127 1.15 6.43 11.22
N VAL A 128 2.31 6.70 10.64
CA VAL A 128 3.29 5.66 10.28
C VAL A 128 3.85 5.00 11.54
N ALA A 129 4.16 5.76 12.58
CA ALA A 129 4.64 5.23 13.86
C ALA A 129 3.59 4.32 14.53
N GLY A 130 2.31 4.67 14.43
CA GLY A 130 1.22 3.81 14.91
C GLY A 130 1.15 2.48 14.16
N THR A 131 1.34 2.49 12.85
CA THR A 131 1.44 1.28 12.04
C THR A 131 2.64 0.42 12.44
N ALA A 132 3.80 1.04 12.67
CA ALA A 132 5.00 0.34 13.15
C ALA A 132 4.75 -0.35 14.49
N ARG A 133 4.10 0.34 15.41
CA ARG A 133 3.72 -0.22 16.71
C ARG A 133 2.82 -1.45 16.56
N SER A 134 1.83 -1.38 15.66
CA SER A 134 0.92 -2.50 15.41
C SER A 134 1.61 -3.71 14.79
N MET A 135 2.75 -3.50 14.13
CA MET A 135 3.56 -4.56 13.53
C MET A 135 4.60 -5.17 14.48
N GLY A 136 4.74 -4.62 15.67
CA GLY A 136 5.76 -5.04 16.62
C GLY A 136 7.12 -4.39 16.38
N LEU A 137 7.16 -3.26 15.70
CA LEU A 137 8.36 -2.45 15.52
C LEU A 137 8.44 -1.36 16.59
N THR A 138 9.65 -1.10 17.07
CA THR A 138 9.92 0.00 17.99
C THR A 138 10.52 1.16 17.22
N VAL A 139 10.02 2.38 17.43
CA VAL A 139 10.61 3.59 16.84
C VAL A 139 11.66 4.14 17.83
N GLU A 140 12.92 4.12 17.42
CA GLU A 140 14.03 4.57 18.24
C GLU A 140 14.21 6.09 18.23
N GLY A 141 14.57 6.64 19.37
CA GLY A 141 14.85 8.05 19.53
C GLY A 141 13.65 8.85 20.02
N LYS A 142 13.87 10.14 20.22
CA LYS A 142 12.85 11.07 20.69
C LYS A 142 12.05 11.59 19.49
N ALA A 143 10.74 11.62 19.62
CA ALA A 143 9.88 12.17 18.57
C ALA A 143 10.22 13.64 18.30
N PRO A 144 10.25 14.09 17.04
CA PRO A 144 10.60 15.48 16.71
C PRO A 144 9.71 16.55 17.37
N TRP A 145 8.48 16.18 17.70
CA TRP A 145 7.53 17.07 18.38
C TRP A 145 7.53 16.95 19.90
N ALA A 146 8.32 16.04 20.44
CA ALA A 146 8.43 15.86 21.89
C ALA A 146 9.54 16.76 22.44
N ASN A 147 9.21 17.60 23.40
CA ASN A 147 10.16 18.48 24.10
C ASN A 147 10.89 17.76 25.23
#